data_b3f6ebd1e5dc63e50e3e15acb3958523
#
_entry.id   b3f6ebd1e5dc63e50e3e15acb3958523
#
_cell.length_a   1.000
_cell.length_b   1.000
_cell.length_c   1.000
_cell.angle_alpha   90.00
_cell.angle_beta   90.00
_cell.angle_gamma   90.00
#
_symmetry.space_group_name_H-M   'P 1'
#
loop_
_entity.id
_entity.type
_entity.pdbx_description
1 polymer ?
#
loop_
_entity_poly.entity_id
_entity_poly.type
_entity_poly.pdbx_seq_one_letter_code
_entity_poly.pdbx_strand_id
1 'polypeptide(L)'
;MMKDSTPQEIDEVLAKAVDAFNKYKKYSLKQRADFMRAIAIEIDALGDELIETAAGETNLPIARLNGERARTIFQLNSYADATEAGNWLNVSIDTANPDRTPPKPDTRKTSVPLGPVVVFGASNFPFAYSTAGGDTACALAAGCPVIVKAHPAHIQTSTLMAAAIFRAAEKLDMPEGVFAHLHGAGFEIGEYLAKHPSVKAIGFTGSYSGGRALFNWANQRDTPIPVFAEMGSVNPVFLLPNKVATEAKHLATQLAGSITLGMGQFCTNPGLIIAVDDIHLDEFIEYLK
;
A
#
# COMPACT_ATOMS: atom_id res chain seq x y z
N MET A 1 -17.80 19.65 0.05
CA MET A 1 -16.54 19.13 0.63
C MET A 1 -16.93 18.13 1.72
N MET A 2 -16.35 16.92 1.72
CA MET A 2 -16.48 16.03 2.87
C MET A 2 -15.84 16.66 4.10
N LYS A 3 -16.47 16.48 5.26
CA LYS A 3 -15.98 16.98 6.54
C LYS A 3 -14.81 16.10 7.01
N ASP A 4 -13.77 16.71 7.54
CA ASP A 4 -12.66 15.99 8.17
C ASP A 4 -13.14 15.21 9.39
N SER A 5 -12.61 14.01 9.60
CA SER A 5 -12.92 13.18 10.76
C SER A 5 -12.41 13.85 12.04
N THR A 6 -13.25 13.84 13.07
CA THR A 6 -12.91 14.41 14.38
C THR A 6 -12.08 13.44 15.21
N PRO A 7 -11.30 13.90 16.21
CA PRO A 7 -10.62 13.02 17.16
C PRO A 7 -11.54 11.99 17.80
N GLN A 8 -12.77 12.38 18.18
CA GLN A 8 -13.73 11.47 18.78
C GLN A 8 -14.16 10.35 17.80
N GLU A 9 -14.43 10.68 16.53
CA GLU A 9 -14.75 9.69 15.50
C GLU A 9 -13.57 8.73 15.26
N ILE A 10 -12.33 9.24 15.32
CA ILE A 10 -11.12 8.42 15.20
C ILE A 10 -11.00 7.45 16.38
N ASP A 11 -11.23 7.91 17.61
CA ASP A 11 -11.17 7.08 18.82
C ASP A 11 -12.23 5.96 18.77
N GLU A 12 -13.46 6.26 18.33
CA GLU A 12 -14.53 5.28 18.18
C GLU A 12 -14.16 4.21 17.11
N VAL A 13 -13.61 4.65 15.98
CA VAL A 13 -13.15 3.76 14.91
C VAL A 13 -12.02 2.85 15.40
N LEU A 14 -11.05 3.40 16.12
CA LEU A 14 -9.92 2.63 16.64
C LEU A 14 -10.33 1.65 17.75
N ALA A 15 -11.30 2.02 18.58
CA ALA A 15 -11.87 1.11 19.57
C ALA A 15 -12.54 -0.10 18.89
N LYS A 16 -13.38 0.14 17.85
CA LYS A 16 -13.97 -0.94 17.04
C LYS A 16 -12.92 -1.80 16.36
N ALA A 17 -11.84 -1.21 15.85
CA ALA A 17 -10.75 -1.95 15.23
C ALA A 17 -10.00 -2.86 16.22
N VAL A 18 -9.83 -2.43 17.48
CA VAL A 18 -9.27 -3.29 18.55
C VAL A 18 -10.18 -4.47 18.84
N ASP A 19 -11.50 -4.25 18.92
CA ASP A 19 -12.47 -5.33 19.14
C ASP A 19 -12.50 -6.30 17.93
N ALA A 20 -12.49 -5.75 16.72
CA ALA A 20 -12.38 -6.55 15.50
C ALA A 20 -11.11 -7.39 15.48
N PHE A 21 -9.98 -6.83 15.89
CA PHE A 21 -8.71 -7.55 15.96
C PHE A 21 -8.78 -8.78 16.85
N ASN A 22 -9.44 -8.70 18.00
CA ASN A 22 -9.59 -9.83 18.92
C ASN A 22 -10.35 -11.03 18.32
N LYS A 23 -11.17 -10.78 17.31
CA LYS A 23 -11.89 -11.79 16.52
C LYS A 23 -11.09 -12.18 15.29
N TYR A 24 -10.71 -11.21 14.46
CA TYR A 24 -10.10 -11.41 13.14
C TYR A 24 -8.74 -12.14 13.19
N LYS A 25 -7.92 -11.88 14.20
CA LYS A 25 -6.66 -12.60 14.41
C LYS A 25 -6.80 -14.13 14.54
N LYS A 26 -8.01 -14.60 14.86
CA LYS A 26 -8.35 -16.03 15.01
C LYS A 26 -8.91 -16.65 13.73
N TYR A 27 -9.20 -15.84 12.70
CA TYR A 27 -9.71 -16.33 11.42
C TYR A 27 -8.63 -17.19 10.75
N SER A 28 -9.10 -18.28 10.13
CA SER A 28 -8.23 -19.15 9.32
C SER A 28 -7.63 -18.38 8.14
N LEU A 29 -6.53 -18.89 7.61
CA LEU A 29 -5.91 -18.31 6.41
C LEU A 29 -6.90 -18.28 5.24
N LYS A 30 -7.72 -19.35 5.11
CA LYS A 30 -8.77 -19.42 4.09
C LYS A 30 -9.82 -18.33 4.25
N GLN A 31 -10.33 -18.07 5.46
CA GLN A 31 -11.32 -17.01 5.68
C GLN A 31 -10.77 -15.61 5.34
N ARG A 32 -9.48 -15.36 5.64
CA ARG A 32 -8.82 -14.11 5.26
C ARG A 32 -8.64 -14.01 3.74
N ALA A 33 -8.25 -15.11 3.08
CA ALA A 33 -8.13 -15.18 1.63
C ALA A 33 -9.48 -14.95 0.93
N ASP A 34 -10.54 -15.60 1.41
CA ASP A 34 -11.90 -15.43 0.89
C ASP A 34 -12.37 -13.97 1.00
N PHE A 35 -12.03 -13.27 2.09
CA PHE A 35 -12.34 -11.86 2.25
C PHE A 35 -11.65 -10.99 1.19
N MET A 36 -10.36 -11.20 0.92
CA MET A 36 -9.64 -10.45 -0.11
C MET A 36 -10.19 -10.73 -1.52
N ARG A 37 -10.56 -11.98 -1.82
CA ARG A 37 -11.22 -12.34 -3.09
C ARG A 37 -12.60 -11.68 -3.23
N ALA A 38 -13.36 -11.61 -2.14
CA ALA A 38 -14.64 -10.90 -2.13
C ALA A 38 -14.47 -9.39 -2.38
N ILE A 39 -13.45 -8.76 -1.77
CA ILE A 39 -13.11 -7.36 -2.06
C ILE A 39 -12.77 -7.17 -3.54
N ALA A 40 -11.99 -8.07 -4.13
CA ALA A 40 -11.64 -8.01 -5.56
C ALA A 40 -12.89 -8.07 -6.45
N ILE A 41 -13.85 -8.94 -6.14
CA ILE A 41 -15.13 -9.06 -6.85
C ILE A 41 -15.96 -7.77 -6.72
N GLU A 42 -16.04 -7.19 -5.50
CA GLU A 42 -16.81 -5.97 -5.28
C GLU A 42 -16.20 -4.75 -5.99
N ILE A 43 -14.88 -4.69 -6.11
CA ILE A 43 -14.18 -3.63 -6.87
C ILE A 43 -14.45 -3.79 -8.37
N ASP A 44 -14.39 -5.02 -8.88
CA ASP A 44 -14.68 -5.26 -10.30
C ASP A 44 -16.12 -4.88 -10.65
N ALA A 45 -17.06 -5.16 -9.75
CA ALA A 45 -18.47 -4.83 -9.89
C ALA A 45 -18.77 -3.31 -9.92
N LEU A 46 -17.85 -2.44 -9.49
CA LEU A 46 -18.00 -0.98 -9.63
C LEU A 46 -17.95 -0.52 -11.08
N GLY A 47 -17.37 -1.31 -11.99
CA GLY A 47 -17.40 -1.06 -13.42
C GLY A 47 -16.85 0.29 -13.83
N ASP A 48 -17.57 0.94 -14.74
CA ASP A 48 -17.17 2.23 -15.32
C ASP A 48 -17.35 3.40 -14.34
N GLU A 49 -18.27 3.30 -13.37
CA GLU A 49 -18.47 4.34 -12.35
C GLU A 49 -17.17 4.66 -11.60
N LEU A 50 -16.42 3.63 -11.21
CA LEU A 50 -15.13 3.82 -10.53
C LEU A 50 -14.11 4.52 -11.43
N ILE A 51 -14.06 4.13 -12.70
CA ILE A 51 -13.11 4.69 -13.68
C ILE A 51 -13.42 6.15 -13.99
N GLU A 52 -14.69 6.46 -14.26
CA GLU A 52 -15.16 7.82 -14.57
C GLU A 52 -14.96 8.76 -13.36
N THR A 53 -15.29 8.30 -12.16
CA THR A 53 -15.07 9.06 -10.93
C THR A 53 -13.59 9.36 -10.74
N ALA A 54 -12.72 8.35 -10.88
CA ALA A 54 -11.29 8.53 -10.72
C ALA A 54 -10.69 9.44 -11.81
N ALA A 55 -11.15 9.32 -13.06
CA ALA A 55 -10.73 10.21 -14.14
C ALA A 55 -11.12 11.67 -13.85
N GLY A 56 -12.34 11.90 -13.35
CA GLY A 56 -12.82 13.23 -12.99
C GLY A 56 -12.05 13.88 -11.84
N GLU A 57 -11.61 13.09 -10.84
CA GLU A 57 -10.85 13.61 -9.69
C GLU A 57 -9.35 13.80 -9.99
N THR A 58 -8.76 12.95 -10.84
CA THR A 58 -7.30 12.88 -11.00
C THR A 58 -6.79 13.35 -12.35
N ASN A 59 -7.67 13.52 -13.35
CA ASN A 59 -7.31 13.73 -14.75
C ASN A 59 -6.40 12.64 -15.35
N LEU A 60 -6.36 11.45 -14.75
CA LEU A 60 -5.61 10.31 -15.28
C LEU A 60 -6.34 9.70 -16.49
N PRO A 61 -5.61 9.25 -17.52
CA PRO A 61 -6.22 8.61 -18.68
C PRO A 61 -7.02 7.35 -18.32
N ILE A 62 -8.20 7.20 -18.91
CA ILE A 62 -9.09 6.04 -18.68
C ILE A 62 -8.36 4.71 -18.91
N ALA A 63 -7.54 4.60 -19.96
CA ALA A 63 -6.78 3.38 -20.24
C ALA A 63 -5.82 3.02 -19.09
N ARG A 64 -5.16 4.03 -18.46
CA ARG A 64 -4.32 3.82 -17.28
C ARG A 64 -5.14 3.37 -16.08
N LEU A 65 -6.28 4.00 -15.82
CA LEU A 65 -7.15 3.66 -14.70
C LEU A 65 -7.71 2.24 -14.83
N ASN A 66 -8.10 1.80 -16.03
CA ASN A 66 -8.48 0.41 -16.28
C ASN A 66 -7.35 -0.57 -15.98
N GLY A 67 -6.13 -0.25 -16.42
CA GLY A 67 -4.94 -1.05 -16.10
C GLY A 67 -4.64 -1.10 -14.59
N GLU A 68 -4.82 0.02 -13.89
CA GLU A 68 -4.61 0.11 -12.45
C GLU A 68 -5.68 -0.66 -11.66
N ARG A 69 -6.96 -0.61 -12.08
CA ARG A 69 -8.02 -1.45 -11.50
C ARG A 69 -7.71 -2.93 -11.66
N ALA A 70 -7.36 -3.37 -12.86
CA ALA A 70 -6.99 -4.76 -13.12
C ALA A 70 -5.80 -5.20 -12.24
N ARG A 71 -4.78 -4.34 -12.09
CA ARG A 71 -3.64 -4.57 -11.19
C ARG A 71 -4.09 -4.69 -9.73
N THR A 72 -4.99 -3.85 -9.25
CA THR A 72 -5.48 -3.88 -7.87
C THR A 72 -6.23 -5.18 -7.58
N ILE A 73 -7.10 -5.60 -8.49
CA ILE A 73 -7.82 -6.89 -8.42
C ILE A 73 -6.82 -8.07 -8.41
N PHE A 74 -5.83 -8.03 -9.30
CA PHE A 74 -4.77 -9.03 -9.34
C PHE A 74 -3.98 -9.09 -8.03
N GLN A 75 -3.61 -7.95 -7.45
CA GLN A 75 -2.91 -7.90 -6.17
C GLN A 75 -3.72 -8.52 -5.03
N LEU A 76 -5.01 -8.18 -4.91
CA LEU A 76 -5.89 -8.77 -3.89
C LEU A 76 -5.96 -10.30 -4.01
N ASN A 77 -6.11 -10.84 -5.22
CA ASN A 77 -6.12 -12.27 -5.45
C ASN A 77 -4.74 -12.91 -5.15
N SER A 78 -3.63 -12.26 -5.53
CA SER A 78 -2.28 -12.74 -5.21
C SER A 78 -2.02 -12.79 -3.71
N TYR A 79 -2.46 -11.78 -2.97
CA TYR A 79 -2.38 -11.79 -1.50
C TYR A 79 -3.28 -12.88 -0.90
N ALA A 80 -4.46 -13.12 -1.47
CA ALA A 80 -5.34 -14.20 -1.03
C ALA A 80 -4.67 -15.57 -1.20
N ASP A 81 -4.08 -15.82 -2.38
CA ASP A 81 -3.39 -17.08 -2.67
C ASP A 81 -2.16 -17.29 -1.77
N ALA A 82 -1.34 -16.26 -1.59
CA ALA A 82 -0.20 -16.29 -0.69
C ALA A 82 -0.63 -16.50 0.77
N THR A 83 -1.75 -15.89 1.19
CA THR A 83 -2.30 -16.06 2.53
C THR A 83 -2.71 -17.49 2.76
N GLU A 84 -3.48 -18.06 1.84
CA GLU A 84 -3.98 -19.44 1.94
C GLU A 84 -2.84 -20.47 1.92
N ALA A 85 -1.78 -20.23 1.11
CA ALA A 85 -0.60 -21.08 1.07
C ALA A 85 0.18 -21.11 2.41
N GLY A 86 0.16 -20.05 3.21
CA GLY A 86 0.69 -20.00 4.57
C GLY A 86 2.22 -19.97 4.69
N ASN A 87 2.97 -20.00 3.59
CA ASN A 87 4.45 -20.03 3.61
C ASN A 87 5.07 -18.79 4.31
N TRP A 88 4.39 -17.67 4.26
CA TRP A 88 4.80 -16.41 4.89
C TRP A 88 4.75 -16.42 6.42
N LEU A 89 4.06 -17.40 7.03
CA LEU A 89 4.01 -17.53 8.49
C LEU A 89 5.36 -17.85 9.12
N ASN A 90 6.34 -18.28 8.32
CA ASN A 90 7.71 -18.56 8.76
C ASN A 90 7.73 -19.53 9.97
N VAL A 91 6.97 -20.61 9.85
CA VAL A 91 6.85 -21.62 10.91
C VAL A 91 8.17 -22.35 11.09
N SER A 92 8.63 -22.44 12.34
CA SER A 92 9.78 -23.27 12.73
C SER A 92 9.41 -24.14 13.92
N ILE A 93 9.75 -25.42 13.84
CA ILE A 93 9.55 -26.41 14.91
C ILE A 93 10.92 -27.00 15.23
N ASP A 94 11.38 -26.73 16.45
CA ASP A 94 12.63 -27.22 16.99
C ASP A 94 12.32 -28.19 18.14
N THR A 95 12.48 -29.48 17.89
CA THR A 95 12.19 -30.53 18.88
C THR A 95 13.16 -30.47 20.07
N ALA A 96 12.69 -30.89 21.25
CA ALA A 96 13.49 -30.99 22.44
C ALA A 96 14.71 -31.94 22.24
N ASN A 97 15.83 -31.59 22.88
CA ASN A 97 16.98 -32.48 23.00
C ASN A 97 17.47 -32.46 24.47
N PRO A 98 17.03 -33.43 25.31
CA PRO A 98 17.39 -33.49 26.72
C PRO A 98 18.86 -33.84 26.93
N ASP A 99 19.50 -34.51 25.99
CA ASP A 99 20.91 -34.96 26.10
C ASP A 99 21.92 -33.90 25.80
N ARG A 100 21.48 -32.70 25.30
CA ARG A 100 22.34 -31.54 25.07
C ARG A 100 22.66 -30.83 26.41
N THR A 101 23.84 -30.24 26.52
CA THR A 101 24.22 -29.41 27.65
C THR A 101 24.36 -27.92 27.23
N PRO A 102 23.53 -26.98 27.74
CA PRO A 102 22.30 -27.21 28.52
C PRO A 102 21.20 -27.90 27.71
N PRO A 103 20.22 -28.57 28.30
CA PRO A 103 19.12 -29.22 27.58
C PRO A 103 18.37 -28.24 26.69
N LYS A 104 18.01 -28.68 25.48
CA LYS A 104 17.24 -27.87 24.52
C LYS A 104 15.75 -28.14 24.72
N PRO A 105 14.91 -27.11 25.00
CA PRO A 105 13.46 -27.27 25.04
C PRO A 105 12.85 -27.45 23.65
N ASP A 106 11.61 -27.98 23.58
CA ASP A 106 10.77 -27.90 22.38
C ASP A 106 10.37 -26.44 22.16
N THR A 107 10.70 -25.89 21.00
CA THR A 107 10.36 -24.53 20.64
C THR A 107 9.61 -24.47 19.32
N ARG A 108 8.59 -23.62 19.27
CA ARG A 108 7.76 -23.42 18.07
C ARG A 108 7.61 -21.93 17.81
N LYS A 109 7.90 -21.51 16.57
CA LYS A 109 7.84 -20.12 16.14
C LYS A 109 6.86 -19.98 14.98
N THR A 110 6.05 -18.92 14.98
CA THR A 110 5.23 -18.49 13.85
C THR A 110 5.05 -16.98 13.89
N SER A 111 4.78 -16.37 12.73
CA SER A 111 4.37 -14.97 12.67
C SER A 111 2.95 -14.81 13.23
N VAL A 112 2.72 -13.70 13.94
CA VAL A 112 1.41 -13.33 14.49
C VAL A 112 1.03 -11.92 14.05
N PRO A 113 -0.28 -11.61 13.88
CA PRO A 113 -0.72 -10.27 13.49
C PRO A 113 -0.41 -9.24 14.56
N LEU A 114 -0.06 -8.01 14.12
CA LEU A 114 0.35 -6.91 15.01
C LEU A 114 -0.84 -6.27 15.75
N GLY A 115 -1.94 -6.07 15.07
CA GLY A 115 -3.10 -5.32 15.56
C GLY A 115 -3.62 -4.35 14.50
N PRO A 116 -4.40 -3.30 14.88
CA PRO A 116 -4.91 -2.32 13.94
C PRO A 116 -3.79 -1.58 13.19
N VAL A 117 -3.89 -1.54 11.86
CA VAL A 117 -2.94 -0.88 10.95
C VAL A 117 -3.61 0.33 10.32
N VAL A 118 -2.93 1.48 10.33
CA VAL A 118 -3.37 2.66 9.58
C VAL A 118 -2.68 2.70 8.24
N VAL A 119 -3.45 2.93 7.17
CA VAL A 119 -2.95 3.05 5.80
C VAL A 119 -3.22 4.45 5.26
N PHE A 120 -2.19 5.10 4.73
CA PHE A 120 -2.28 6.39 4.06
C PHE A 120 -2.10 6.19 2.57
N GLY A 121 -3.16 6.47 1.80
CA GLY A 121 -3.14 6.30 0.35
C GLY A 121 -2.30 7.34 -0.38
N ALA A 122 -1.74 6.97 -1.53
CA ALA A 122 -1.02 7.85 -2.44
C ALA A 122 -1.96 8.65 -3.34
N SER A 123 -1.53 9.85 -3.78
CA SER A 123 -2.30 10.69 -4.70
C SER A 123 -2.32 10.19 -6.14
N ASN A 124 -1.18 9.64 -6.59
CA ASN A 124 -0.91 9.33 -7.99
C ASN A 124 -1.32 7.92 -8.43
N PHE A 125 -1.80 7.08 -7.50
CA PHE A 125 -2.34 5.75 -7.74
C PHE A 125 -3.62 5.55 -6.93
N PRO A 126 -4.78 6.02 -7.45
CA PRO A 126 -6.03 6.06 -6.69
C PRO A 126 -6.59 4.68 -6.32
N PHE A 127 -6.13 3.60 -6.94
CA PHE A 127 -6.57 2.24 -6.65
C PHE A 127 -5.46 1.41 -6.02
N ALA A 128 -4.33 1.22 -6.72
CA ALA A 128 -3.30 0.23 -6.35
C ALA A 128 -2.49 0.58 -5.10
N TYR A 129 -2.38 1.88 -4.78
CA TYR A 129 -1.67 2.39 -3.59
C TYR A 129 -2.54 3.30 -2.74
N SER A 130 -3.84 3.04 -2.73
CA SER A 130 -4.82 3.77 -1.94
C SER A 130 -5.70 2.80 -1.15
N THR A 131 -7.01 3.05 -1.06
CA THR A 131 -7.96 2.45 -0.13
C THR A 131 -7.97 0.92 -0.11
N ALA A 132 -7.95 0.26 -1.27
CA ALA A 132 -7.91 -1.20 -1.38
C ALA A 132 -6.59 -1.69 -2.00
N GLY A 133 -5.55 -0.89 -1.92
CA GLY A 133 -4.25 -1.20 -2.49
C GLY A 133 -3.43 -2.21 -1.70
N GLY A 134 -2.15 -2.33 -2.10
CA GLY A 134 -1.23 -3.33 -1.54
C GLY A 134 -1.09 -3.29 -0.02
N ASP A 135 -1.02 -2.10 0.59
CA ASP A 135 -0.87 -1.95 2.04
C ASP A 135 -2.09 -2.48 2.80
N THR A 136 -3.30 -2.16 2.30
CA THR A 136 -4.57 -2.68 2.85
C THR A 136 -4.65 -4.20 2.69
N ALA A 137 -4.35 -4.72 1.49
CA ALA A 137 -4.37 -6.15 1.22
C ALA A 137 -3.37 -6.91 2.10
N CYS A 138 -2.14 -6.41 2.24
CA CYS A 138 -1.10 -6.99 3.08
C CYS A 138 -1.50 -7.06 4.54
N ALA A 139 -2.05 -5.99 5.10
CA ALA A 139 -2.49 -5.94 6.49
C ALA A 139 -3.67 -6.89 6.76
N LEU A 140 -4.68 -6.92 5.87
CA LEU A 140 -5.79 -7.87 5.97
C LEU A 140 -5.31 -9.32 5.87
N ALA A 141 -4.41 -9.63 4.93
CA ALA A 141 -3.77 -10.93 4.78
C ALA A 141 -3.12 -11.41 6.08
N ALA A 142 -2.39 -10.51 6.73
CA ALA A 142 -1.73 -10.78 8.01
C ALA A 142 -2.70 -10.97 9.18
N GLY A 143 -3.99 -10.64 9.04
CA GLY A 143 -4.99 -10.73 10.10
C GLY A 143 -5.10 -9.45 10.96
N CYS A 144 -4.71 -8.33 10.38
CA CYS A 144 -4.80 -7.00 11.01
C CYS A 144 -6.02 -6.23 10.48
N PRO A 145 -6.87 -5.65 11.33
CA PRO A 145 -7.84 -4.65 10.90
C PRO A 145 -7.16 -3.42 10.32
N VAL A 146 -7.79 -2.80 9.32
CA VAL A 146 -7.23 -1.68 8.58
C VAL A 146 -8.09 -0.43 8.71
N ILE A 147 -7.46 0.67 9.02
CA ILE A 147 -8.04 2.00 9.02
C ILE A 147 -7.37 2.81 7.90
N VAL A 148 -8.10 3.10 6.83
CA VAL A 148 -7.58 3.91 5.73
C VAL A 148 -7.89 5.38 5.99
N LYS A 149 -6.87 6.21 5.94
CA LYS A 149 -7.02 7.66 5.81
C LYS A 149 -6.99 8.01 4.32
N ALA A 150 -8.13 8.41 3.77
CA ALA A 150 -8.30 8.75 2.36
C ALA A 150 -7.37 9.89 1.92
N HIS A 151 -6.86 9.81 0.69
CA HIS A 151 -6.11 10.93 0.12
C HIS A 151 -7.08 12.02 -0.38
N PRO A 152 -6.84 13.30 -0.06
CA PRO A 152 -7.77 14.38 -0.41
C PRO A 152 -7.91 14.65 -1.92
N ALA A 153 -6.96 14.19 -2.75
CA ALA A 153 -7.01 14.40 -4.20
C ALA A 153 -8.02 13.49 -4.94
N HIS A 154 -8.54 12.42 -4.31
CA HIS A 154 -9.49 11.49 -4.92
C HIS A 154 -10.45 10.88 -3.89
N ILE A 155 -11.17 11.74 -3.18
CA ILE A 155 -12.04 11.36 -2.07
C ILE A 155 -13.20 10.49 -2.50
N GLN A 156 -13.87 10.80 -3.63
CA GLN A 156 -15.02 10.04 -4.12
C GLN A 156 -14.58 8.64 -4.58
N THR A 157 -13.51 8.56 -5.33
CA THR A 157 -12.86 7.30 -5.72
C THR A 157 -12.56 6.44 -4.49
N SER A 158 -11.91 7.02 -3.48
CA SER A 158 -11.60 6.35 -2.22
C SER A 158 -12.87 5.85 -1.50
N THR A 159 -13.96 6.63 -1.54
CA THR A 159 -15.24 6.27 -0.94
C THR A 159 -15.91 5.09 -1.66
N LEU A 160 -15.88 5.07 -3.00
CA LEU A 160 -16.38 3.93 -3.78
C LEU A 160 -15.61 2.64 -3.47
N MET A 161 -14.28 2.74 -3.40
CA MET A 161 -13.41 1.61 -3.03
C MET A 161 -13.70 1.12 -1.59
N ALA A 162 -13.90 2.05 -0.65
CA ALA A 162 -14.26 1.71 0.72
C ALA A 162 -15.64 1.01 0.79
N ALA A 163 -16.63 1.50 0.03
CA ALA A 163 -17.94 0.88 -0.06
C ALA A 163 -17.85 -0.57 -0.59
N ALA A 164 -16.97 -0.86 -1.54
CA ALA A 164 -16.71 -2.21 -2.03
C ALA A 164 -16.16 -3.12 -0.90
N ILE A 165 -15.21 -2.61 -0.09
CA ILE A 165 -14.68 -3.37 1.05
C ILE A 165 -15.77 -3.62 2.10
N PHE A 166 -16.61 -2.63 2.42
CA PHE A 166 -17.73 -2.80 3.36
C PHE A 166 -18.73 -3.84 2.87
N ARG A 167 -19.11 -3.83 1.58
CA ARG A 167 -20.00 -4.87 1.01
C ARG A 167 -19.39 -6.27 1.10
N ALA A 168 -18.10 -6.40 0.82
CA ALA A 168 -17.39 -7.68 0.97
C ALA A 168 -17.38 -8.15 2.43
N ALA A 169 -17.16 -7.23 3.37
CA ALA A 169 -17.18 -7.52 4.81
C ALA A 169 -18.56 -7.97 5.28
N GLU A 170 -19.62 -7.30 4.85
CA GLU A 170 -21.01 -7.66 5.16
C GLU A 170 -21.38 -9.04 4.60
N LYS A 171 -21.05 -9.32 3.33
CA LYS A 171 -21.33 -10.62 2.68
C LYS A 171 -20.69 -11.81 3.37
N LEU A 172 -19.56 -11.61 4.03
CA LEU A 172 -18.80 -12.68 4.70
C LEU A 172 -18.92 -12.62 6.22
N ASP A 173 -19.82 -11.81 6.76
CA ASP A 173 -20.02 -11.63 8.20
C ASP A 173 -18.71 -11.33 8.94
N MET A 174 -17.91 -10.43 8.38
CA MET A 174 -16.65 -10.02 8.97
C MET A 174 -16.89 -9.17 10.23
N PRO A 175 -15.97 -9.19 11.22
CA PRO A 175 -16.12 -8.39 12.42
C PRO A 175 -16.29 -6.90 12.11
N GLU A 176 -17.27 -6.25 12.74
CA GLU A 176 -17.39 -4.79 12.69
C GLU A 176 -16.06 -4.15 13.14
N GLY A 177 -15.54 -3.19 12.33
CA GLY A 177 -14.25 -2.56 12.57
C GLY A 177 -13.06 -3.29 11.96
N VAL A 178 -13.25 -4.41 11.21
CA VAL A 178 -12.16 -5.03 10.43
C VAL A 178 -11.59 -4.09 9.38
N PHE A 179 -12.41 -3.18 8.88
CA PHE A 179 -12.03 -2.11 7.98
C PHE A 179 -12.74 -0.82 8.38
N ALA A 180 -12.04 0.31 8.27
CA ALA A 180 -12.61 1.63 8.46
C ALA A 180 -11.99 2.63 7.47
N HIS A 181 -12.73 3.71 7.18
CA HIS A 181 -12.37 4.72 6.21
C HIS A 181 -12.57 6.10 6.82
N LEU A 182 -11.49 6.90 6.89
CA LEU A 182 -11.45 8.22 7.49
C LEU A 182 -11.10 9.27 6.44
N HIS A 183 -11.61 10.47 6.63
CA HIS A 183 -11.33 11.63 5.78
C HIS A 183 -10.53 12.68 6.55
N GLY A 184 -9.69 13.43 5.84
CA GLY A 184 -8.97 14.55 6.39
C GLY A 184 -7.98 15.15 5.40
N ALA A 185 -8.03 16.47 5.21
CA ALA A 185 -7.14 17.19 4.30
C ALA A 185 -5.84 17.61 4.99
N GLY A 186 -5.87 17.87 6.30
CA GLY A 186 -4.73 18.34 7.10
C GLY A 186 -3.80 17.25 7.59
N PHE A 187 -2.70 17.69 8.22
CA PHE A 187 -1.70 16.79 8.83
C PHE A 187 -2.13 16.32 10.22
N GLU A 188 -3.06 17.02 10.88
CA GLU A 188 -3.48 16.81 12.26
C GLU A 188 -4.04 15.40 12.47
N ILE A 189 -4.87 14.94 11.53
CA ILE A 189 -5.42 13.58 11.57
C ILE A 189 -4.32 12.54 11.40
N GLY A 190 -3.35 12.81 10.53
CA GLY A 190 -2.20 11.93 10.34
C GLY A 190 -1.35 11.80 11.59
N GLU A 191 -1.08 12.92 12.25
CA GLU A 191 -0.35 12.96 13.52
C GLU A 191 -1.13 12.25 14.64
N TYR A 192 -2.42 12.52 14.75
CA TYR A 192 -3.28 11.91 15.76
C TYR A 192 -3.31 10.38 15.62
N LEU A 193 -3.52 9.88 14.41
CA LEU A 193 -3.49 8.44 14.12
C LEU A 193 -2.12 7.82 14.41
N ALA A 194 -1.02 8.47 13.98
CA ALA A 194 0.33 7.96 14.18
C ALA A 194 0.71 7.87 15.67
N LYS A 195 0.22 8.79 16.49
CA LYS A 195 0.48 8.82 17.94
C LYS A 195 -0.50 7.99 18.76
N HIS A 196 -1.62 7.55 18.19
CA HIS A 196 -2.68 6.87 18.95
C HIS A 196 -2.24 5.48 19.44
N PRO A 197 -2.42 5.13 20.75
CA PRO A 197 -1.91 3.90 21.34
C PRO A 197 -2.49 2.60 20.75
N SER A 198 -3.70 2.63 20.21
CA SER A 198 -4.34 1.49 19.58
C SER A 198 -3.76 1.12 18.22
N VAL A 199 -3.09 2.04 17.53
CA VAL A 199 -2.43 1.78 16.24
C VAL A 199 -1.17 0.96 16.48
N LYS A 200 -0.95 -0.10 15.69
CA LYS A 200 0.15 -1.04 15.86
C LYS A 200 1.13 -1.07 14.70
N ALA A 201 0.76 -0.50 13.56
CA ALA A 201 1.65 -0.25 12.44
C ALA A 201 1.05 0.81 11.50
N ILE A 202 1.89 1.39 10.66
CA ILE A 202 1.50 2.35 9.62
C ILE A 202 2.03 1.86 8.28
N GLY A 203 1.14 1.82 7.26
CA GLY A 203 1.47 1.72 5.85
C GLY A 203 1.32 3.09 5.19
N PHE A 204 2.30 3.51 4.41
CA PHE A 204 2.29 4.81 3.74
C PHE A 204 2.94 4.71 2.36
N THR A 205 2.28 5.29 1.37
CA THR A 205 2.88 5.54 0.06
C THR A 205 2.71 7.02 -0.28
N GLY A 206 3.82 7.73 -0.53
CA GLY A 206 3.74 9.16 -0.83
C GLY A 206 5.08 9.89 -0.77
N SER A 207 5.05 11.17 -0.37
CA SER A 207 6.24 12.03 -0.33
C SER A 207 7.20 11.67 0.81
N TYR A 208 8.49 11.99 0.61
CA TYR A 208 9.50 11.85 1.67
C TYR A 208 9.12 12.62 2.95
N SER A 209 8.61 13.84 2.81
CA SER A 209 8.21 14.66 3.97
C SER A 209 7.08 14.02 4.77
N GLY A 210 6.07 13.46 4.09
CA GLY A 210 4.95 12.75 4.75
C GLY A 210 5.41 11.47 5.45
N GLY A 211 6.14 10.61 4.73
CA GLY A 211 6.65 9.36 5.31
C GLY A 211 7.59 9.61 6.49
N ARG A 212 8.47 10.62 6.39
CA ARG A 212 9.38 11.00 7.47
C ARG A 212 8.66 11.56 8.70
N ALA A 213 7.60 12.34 8.50
CA ALA A 213 6.78 12.84 9.60
C ALA A 213 6.10 11.69 10.36
N LEU A 214 5.45 10.77 9.64
CA LEU A 214 4.83 9.58 10.22
C LEU A 214 5.83 8.71 10.97
N PHE A 215 7.01 8.48 10.39
CA PHE A 215 8.10 7.76 11.05
C PHE A 215 8.52 8.42 12.36
N ASN A 216 8.70 9.74 12.35
CA ASN A 216 9.10 10.47 13.55
C ASN A 216 8.03 10.39 14.66
N TRP A 217 6.75 10.62 14.33
CA TRP A 217 5.65 10.52 15.30
C TRP A 217 5.52 9.10 15.87
N ALA A 218 5.63 8.08 15.03
CA ALA A 218 5.56 6.69 15.46
C ALA A 218 6.69 6.29 16.42
N ASN A 219 7.90 6.84 16.21
CA ASN A 219 9.06 6.57 17.06
C ASN A 219 9.09 7.40 18.34
N GLN A 220 8.36 8.52 18.42
CA GLN A 220 8.27 9.35 19.63
C GLN A 220 7.24 8.85 20.65
N ARG A 221 6.54 7.75 20.36
CA ARG A 221 5.57 7.13 21.28
C ARG A 221 6.28 6.42 22.42
N ASP A 222 5.61 6.29 23.56
CA ASP A 222 6.07 5.46 24.69
C ASP A 222 6.35 4.01 24.25
N THR A 223 5.51 3.50 23.32
CA THR A 223 5.74 2.23 22.63
C THR A 223 5.84 2.50 21.12
N PRO A 224 7.06 2.57 20.56
CA PRO A 224 7.26 2.75 19.13
C PRO A 224 6.59 1.65 18.29
N ILE A 225 6.15 2.01 17.08
CA ILE A 225 5.53 1.09 16.13
C ILE A 225 6.23 1.13 14.78
N PRO A 226 6.19 0.03 13.99
CA PRO A 226 6.75 0.01 12.66
C PRO A 226 5.98 0.93 11.70
N VAL A 227 6.73 1.61 10.84
CA VAL A 227 6.22 2.41 9.72
C VAL A 227 6.81 1.86 8.43
N PHE A 228 5.95 1.34 7.57
CA PHE A 228 6.28 0.86 6.24
C PHE A 228 5.96 2.00 5.26
N ALA A 229 6.99 2.78 4.92
CA ALA A 229 6.82 3.99 4.12
C ALA A 229 7.54 3.86 2.79
N GLU A 230 6.78 3.77 1.71
CA GLU A 230 7.24 3.84 0.34
C GLU A 230 7.24 5.31 -0.11
N MET A 231 8.40 5.83 -0.39
CA MET A 231 8.63 7.25 -0.71
C MET A 231 9.21 7.40 -2.12
N GLY A 232 9.65 8.60 -2.48
CA GLY A 232 10.35 8.85 -3.73
C GLY A 232 11.71 8.13 -3.80
N SER A 233 12.19 7.90 -5.02
CA SER A 233 13.46 7.23 -5.30
C SER A 233 14.27 7.98 -6.35
N VAL A 234 15.57 7.72 -6.42
CA VAL A 234 16.48 8.31 -7.44
C VAL A 234 16.39 7.55 -8.76
N ASN A 235 16.21 6.24 -8.74
CA ASN A 235 16.11 5.37 -9.91
C ASN A 235 17.21 5.64 -10.95
N PRO A 236 18.50 5.38 -10.66
CA PRO A 236 19.59 5.69 -11.57
C PRO A 236 19.51 4.79 -12.82
N VAL A 237 19.68 5.41 -13.99
CA VAL A 237 19.76 4.73 -15.29
C VAL A 237 21.20 4.83 -15.80
N PHE A 238 21.83 3.70 -16.08
CA PHE A 238 23.16 3.62 -16.63
C PHE A 238 23.09 3.38 -18.15
N LEU A 239 23.61 4.33 -18.92
CA LEU A 239 23.71 4.22 -20.37
C LEU A 239 25.08 3.64 -20.74
N LEU A 240 25.09 2.43 -21.24
CA LEU A 240 26.33 1.77 -21.64
C LEU A 240 26.80 2.26 -23.01
N PRO A 241 28.13 2.51 -23.24
CA PRO A 241 28.65 3.13 -24.46
C PRO A 241 28.21 2.44 -25.75
N ASN A 242 28.30 1.11 -25.81
CA ASN A 242 27.90 0.36 -27.00
C ASN A 242 26.43 0.55 -27.37
N LYS A 243 25.57 0.65 -26.38
CA LYS A 243 24.13 0.83 -26.60
C LYS A 243 23.81 2.25 -27.06
N VAL A 244 24.47 3.24 -26.48
CA VAL A 244 24.37 4.64 -26.91
C VAL A 244 24.85 4.79 -28.35
N ALA A 245 26.02 4.24 -28.67
CA ALA A 245 26.60 4.30 -30.02
C ALA A 245 25.71 3.70 -31.12
N THR A 246 24.92 2.67 -30.79
CA THR A 246 24.11 1.96 -31.80
C THR A 246 22.67 2.43 -31.85
N GLU A 247 22.10 3.02 -30.75
CA GLU A 247 20.68 3.28 -30.64
C GLU A 247 20.36 4.64 -29.96
N ALA A 248 21.24 5.65 -30.07
CA ALA A 248 21.07 6.94 -29.37
C ALA A 248 19.65 7.53 -29.46
N LYS A 249 19.11 7.64 -30.65
CA LYS A 249 17.76 8.18 -30.90
C LYS A 249 16.65 7.36 -30.21
N HIS A 250 16.72 6.03 -30.32
CA HIS A 250 15.74 5.14 -29.72
C HIS A 250 15.76 5.23 -28.20
N LEU A 251 16.96 5.22 -27.60
CA LEU A 251 17.16 5.37 -26.16
C LEU A 251 16.64 6.73 -25.66
N ALA A 252 16.93 7.81 -26.37
CA ALA A 252 16.43 9.15 -26.02
C ALA A 252 14.90 9.20 -26.01
N THR A 253 14.27 8.63 -27.05
CA THR A 253 12.80 8.56 -27.13
C THR A 253 12.20 7.73 -25.99
N GLN A 254 12.79 6.56 -25.69
CA GLN A 254 12.31 5.73 -24.58
C GLN A 254 12.50 6.41 -23.23
N LEU A 255 13.63 7.06 -23.01
CA LEU A 255 13.94 7.76 -21.76
C LEU A 255 13.02 8.97 -21.58
N ALA A 256 12.79 9.78 -22.62
CA ALA A 256 11.83 10.88 -22.58
C ALA A 256 10.42 10.39 -22.22
N GLY A 257 9.96 9.31 -22.85
CA GLY A 257 8.69 8.68 -22.52
C GLY A 257 8.60 8.19 -21.08
N SER A 258 9.68 7.63 -20.54
CA SER A 258 9.76 7.19 -19.13
C SER A 258 9.73 8.35 -18.16
N ILE A 259 10.50 9.42 -18.43
CA ILE A 259 10.58 10.61 -17.57
C ILE A 259 9.23 11.36 -17.54
N THR A 260 8.56 11.47 -18.67
CA THR A 260 7.30 12.22 -18.79
C THR A 260 6.06 11.41 -18.41
N LEU A 261 6.20 10.11 -18.20
CA LEU A 261 5.09 9.22 -17.85
C LEU A 261 4.37 9.71 -16.58
N GLY A 262 3.04 9.89 -16.69
CA GLY A 262 2.23 10.39 -15.58
C GLY A 262 2.68 11.75 -15.08
N MET A 263 3.08 12.65 -15.96
CA MET A 263 3.60 14.00 -15.63
C MET A 263 4.88 13.95 -14.78
N GLY A 264 5.66 12.89 -14.87
CA GLY A 264 6.84 12.66 -14.03
C GLY A 264 6.54 12.30 -12.58
N GLN A 265 5.29 12.01 -12.23
CA GLN A 265 4.85 11.79 -10.84
C GLN A 265 4.86 10.31 -10.43
N PHE A 266 5.79 9.52 -10.96
CA PHE A 266 5.98 8.14 -10.54
C PHE A 266 7.13 8.02 -9.55
N CYS A 267 6.99 7.16 -8.53
CA CYS A 267 8.10 6.79 -7.65
C CYS A 267 9.25 6.10 -8.40
N THR A 268 8.97 5.53 -9.57
CA THR A 268 9.93 4.89 -10.48
C THR A 268 10.49 5.83 -11.55
N ASN A 269 10.18 7.13 -11.51
CA ASN A 269 10.70 8.09 -12.48
C ASN A 269 12.24 8.09 -12.48
N PRO A 270 12.90 8.01 -13.66
CA PRO A 270 14.37 8.16 -13.76
C PRO A 270 14.83 9.53 -13.25
N GLY A 271 15.48 9.58 -12.10
CA GLY A 271 15.94 10.82 -11.47
C GLY A 271 17.44 11.10 -11.68
N LEU A 272 18.20 10.12 -12.16
CA LEU A 272 19.63 10.26 -12.43
C LEU A 272 20.01 9.41 -13.65
N ILE A 273 20.70 10.03 -14.60
CA ILE A 273 21.23 9.34 -15.78
C ILE A 273 22.76 9.40 -15.70
N ILE A 274 23.40 8.26 -15.86
CA ILE A 274 24.86 8.09 -15.80
C ILE A 274 25.32 7.48 -17.11
N ALA A 275 26.26 8.16 -17.79
CA ALA A 275 26.84 7.70 -19.04
C ALA A 275 28.34 7.96 -19.06
N VAL A 276 29.05 7.30 -19.97
CA VAL A 276 30.45 7.62 -20.28
C VAL A 276 30.47 8.80 -21.26
N ASP A 277 31.30 9.78 -20.97
CA ASP A 277 31.48 10.97 -21.81
C ASP A 277 32.21 10.58 -23.09
N ASP A 278 31.49 10.53 -24.22
CA ASP A 278 32.00 10.28 -25.54
C ASP A 278 31.15 10.95 -26.63
N ILE A 279 31.58 10.90 -27.89
CA ILE A 279 30.90 11.54 -29.03
C ILE A 279 29.48 11.04 -29.25
N HIS A 280 29.16 9.81 -28.85
CA HIS A 280 27.82 9.22 -29.01
C HIS A 280 26.86 9.74 -27.93
N LEU A 281 27.40 10.15 -26.78
CA LEU A 281 26.62 10.78 -25.73
C LEU A 281 26.09 12.15 -26.17
N ASP A 282 26.89 12.93 -26.89
CA ASP A 282 26.46 14.23 -27.45
C ASP A 282 25.27 14.04 -28.40
N GLU A 283 25.35 13.04 -29.28
CA GLU A 283 24.23 12.69 -30.18
C GLU A 283 22.97 12.29 -29.42
N PHE A 284 23.11 11.48 -28.39
CA PHE A 284 21.98 11.09 -27.51
C PHE A 284 21.34 12.31 -26.82
N ILE A 285 22.16 13.25 -26.32
CA ILE A 285 21.68 14.48 -25.67
C ILE A 285 20.90 15.34 -26.65
N GLU A 286 21.34 15.44 -27.91
CA GLU A 286 20.60 16.20 -28.94
C GLU A 286 19.23 15.59 -29.25
N TYR A 287 19.11 14.24 -29.25
CA TYR A 287 17.81 13.60 -29.42
C TYR A 287 16.91 13.70 -28.19
N LEU A 288 17.46 13.93 -27.02
CA LEU A 288 16.68 14.04 -25.78
C LEU A 288 16.07 15.44 -25.60
N LYS A 289 16.64 16.48 -26.20
CA LYS A 289 16.13 17.86 -26.20
C LYS A 289 14.85 18.00 -27.02
#